data_3f2daa92cf36977296c334b8b981ea4a
#
_entry.id   3f2daa92cf36977296c334b8b981ea4a
#
_cell.length_a   1.000
_cell.length_b   1.000
_cell.length_c   1.000
_cell.angle_alpha   90.00
_cell.angle_beta   90.00
_cell.angle_gamma   90.00
#
_symmetry.space_group_name_H-M   'P 1'
#
loop_
_entity.id
_entity.type
_entity.pdbx_description
1 polymer ?
#
loop_
_entity_poly.entity_id
_entity_poly.type
_entity_poly.pdbx_seq_one_letter_code
_entity_poly.pdbx_strand_id
1 'polypeptide(L)'
;MMKVKEESAKVGIKLNIEKTIVASSPITSLQIDGETVETVSDFILGGSKITADDDCSHEIKRWLLLGRKVMTNVDSILKNKDITLPIKIHIVKAMALPVVMYGCESWTIKIADHQRIAAFELWCWRRLLRVPWTARRSNQSVVQEISPEYSLEGLMLRLKLQYFGHLM
;
A
#
# COMPACT_ATOMS: atom_id res chain seq x y z
N MET A 1 -2.88 22.43 15.58
CA MET A 1 -2.09 23.28 14.67
C MET A 1 -1.29 24.35 15.40
N MET A 2 -1.86 25.18 16.28
CA MET A 2 -1.09 26.20 17.03
C MET A 2 0.09 25.61 17.81
N LYS A 3 -0.11 24.49 18.53
CA LYS A 3 1.00 23.82 19.24
C LYS A 3 2.14 23.37 18.31
N VAL A 4 1.82 22.88 17.08
CA VAL A 4 2.83 22.48 16.10
C VAL A 4 3.65 23.68 15.65
N LYS A 5 3.02 24.83 15.45
CA LYS A 5 3.69 26.08 15.09
C LYS A 5 4.63 26.55 16.23
N GLU A 6 4.16 26.54 17.46
CA GLU A 6 4.94 26.94 18.63
C GLU A 6 6.17 26.02 18.83
N GLU A 7 5.97 24.71 18.75
CA GLU A 7 7.05 23.74 18.92
C GLU A 7 8.07 23.79 17.74
N SER A 8 7.59 23.96 16.51
CA SER A 8 8.48 24.11 15.35
C SER A 8 9.30 25.42 15.41
N ALA A 9 8.71 26.49 15.91
CA ALA A 9 9.41 27.76 16.08
C ALA A 9 10.57 27.69 17.11
N LYS A 10 10.42 26.86 18.15
CA LYS A 10 11.47 26.65 19.18
C LYS A 10 12.74 26.02 18.57
N VAL A 11 12.61 25.23 17.51
CA VAL A 11 13.73 24.61 16.78
C VAL A 11 14.12 25.38 15.51
N GLY A 12 13.64 26.61 15.35
CA GLY A 12 13.97 27.47 14.23
C GLY A 12 13.27 27.15 12.89
N ILE A 13 12.26 26.29 12.90
CA ILE A 13 11.48 25.92 11.74
C ILE A 13 10.21 26.77 11.69
N LYS A 14 9.98 27.47 10.56
CA LYS A 14 8.74 28.22 10.32
C LYS A 14 7.73 27.40 9.54
N LEU A 15 6.48 27.35 10.03
CA LEU A 15 5.38 26.75 9.29
C LEU A 15 5.07 27.60 8.05
N ASN A 16 5.10 26.97 6.87
CA ASN A 16 4.69 27.65 5.63
C ASN A 16 3.20 27.40 5.41
N ILE A 17 2.38 28.43 5.65
CA ILE A 17 0.91 28.34 5.60
C ILE A 17 0.42 28.08 4.16
N GLU A 18 1.04 28.70 3.17
CA GLU A 18 0.69 28.48 1.74
C GLU A 18 0.87 27.04 1.26
N LYS A 19 1.80 26.30 1.90
CA LYS A 19 2.07 24.87 1.61
C LYS A 19 1.40 23.92 2.58
N THR A 20 0.63 24.44 3.52
CA THR A 20 -0.07 23.64 4.53
C THR A 20 -1.46 23.28 4.00
N ILE A 21 -1.74 21.99 3.91
CA ILE A 21 -3.04 21.46 3.49
C ILE A 21 -3.62 20.65 4.64
N VAL A 22 -4.90 20.77 4.88
CA VAL A 22 -5.61 20.01 5.92
C VAL A 22 -6.72 19.18 5.28
N ALA A 23 -6.71 17.88 5.51
CA ALA A 23 -7.83 17.02 5.18
C ALA A 23 -8.93 17.20 6.22
N SER A 24 -10.12 17.62 5.80
CA SER A 24 -11.27 17.83 6.69
C SER A 24 -12.57 17.45 6.01
N SER A 25 -13.47 16.86 6.77
CA SER A 25 -14.85 16.57 6.36
C SER A 25 -15.78 16.75 7.57
N PRO A 26 -16.78 17.65 7.48
CA PRO A 26 -17.06 18.59 6.37
C PRO A 26 -15.96 19.64 6.23
N ILE A 27 -15.81 20.17 5.00
CA ILE A 27 -14.81 21.19 4.70
C ILE A 27 -15.15 22.47 5.49
N THR A 28 -14.28 22.81 6.42
CA THR A 28 -14.37 24.05 7.21
C THR A 28 -13.16 24.91 6.88
N SER A 29 -13.36 26.24 6.75
CA SER A 29 -12.24 27.15 6.61
C SER A 29 -11.42 27.17 7.90
N LEU A 30 -10.14 26.82 7.82
CA LEU A 30 -9.20 26.90 8.92
C LEU A 30 -8.31 28.12 8.72
N GLN A 31 -8.17 28.96 9.75
CA GLN A 31 -7.27 30.11 9.72
C GLN A 31 -6.14 29.92 10.73
N ILE A 32 -4.93 30.30 10.33
CA ILE A 32 -3.74 30.36 11.19
C ILE A 32 -3.15 31.74 11.06
N ASP A 33 -3.10 32.50 12.15
CA ASP A 33 -2.64 33.90 12.18
C ASP A 33 -3.38 34.86 11.20
N GLY A 34 -4.66 34.61 10.94
CA GLY A 34 -5.45 35.38 9.98
C GLY A 34 -5.30 34.96 8.52
N GLU A 35 -4.41 34.02 8.21
CA GLU A 35 -4.28 33.43 6.89
C GLU A 35 -5.12 32.16 6.78
N THR A 36 -5.81 32.01 5.65
CA THR A 36 -6.67 30.83 5.41
C THR A 36 -5.82 29.67 4.91
N VAL A 37 -5.92 28.53 5.61
CA VAL A 37 -5.29 27.26 5.19
C VAL A 37 -6.19 26.54 4.22
N GLU A 38 -5.62 25.98 3.15
CA GLU A 38 -6.35 25.16 2.19
C GLU A 38 -6.92 23.91 2.88
N THR A 39 -8.22 23.70 2.76
CA THR A 39 -8.91 22.52 3.28
C THR A 39 -9.44 21.69 2.12
N VAL A 40 -9.09 20.40 2.11
CA VAL A 40 -9.48 19.46 1.06
C VAL A 40 -10.06 18.19 1.67
N SER A 41 -10.85 17.45 0.93
CA SER A 41 -11.35 16.14 1.36
C SER A 41 -10.25 15.07 1.36
N ASP A 42 -9.32 15.19 0.44
CA ASP A 42 -8.18 14.28 0.30
C ASP A 42 -7.00 14.96 -0.41
N PHE A 43 -5.80 14.45 -0.20
CA PHE A 43 -4.59 14.88 -0.91
C PHE A 43 -3.56 13.75 -0.99
N ILE A 44 -2.56 13.91 -1.87
CA ILE A 44 -1.48 12.93 -2.04
C ILE A 44 -0.22 13.48 -1.39
N LEU A 45 0.32 12.76 -0.41
CA LEU A 45 1.60 13.06 0.24
C LEU A 45 2.55 11.88 0.11
N GLY A 46 3.75 12.10 -0.44
CA GLY A 46 4.75 11.05 -0.61
C GLY A 46 4.25 9.85 -1.44
N GLY A 47 3.28 10.05 -2.32
CA GLY A 47 2.67 8.99 -3.11
C GLY A 47 1.50 8.28 -2.45
N SER A 48 1.22 8.52 -1.16
CA SER A 48 0.06 7.98 -0.43
C SER A 48 -1.09 8.96 -0.42
N LYS A 49 -2.30 8.46 -0.63
CA LYS A 49 -3.53 9.24 -0.56
C LYS A 49 -4.01 9.33 0.89
N ILE A 50 -4.06 10.54 1.41
CA ILE A 50 -4.57 10.85 2.75
C ILE A 50 -6.00 11.37 2.60
N THR A 51 -6.93 10.77 3.33
CA THR A 51 -8.35 11.15 3.33
C THR A 51 -8.77 11.62 4.71
N ALA A 52 -9.80 12.45 4.77
CA ALA A 52 -10.31 13.00 6.02
C ALA A 52 -11.05 11.98 6.90
N ASP A 53 -11.48 10.86 6.32
CA ASP A 53 -12.25 9.79 6.96
C ASP A 53 -11.41 8.59 7.43
N ASP A 54 -10.07 8.70 7.32
CA ASP A 54 -9.12 7.62 7.63
C ASP A 54 -9.39 6.29 6.89
N ASP A 55 -10.12 6.33 5.76
CA ASP A 55 -10.41 5.14 4.96
C ASP A 55 -9.29 4.83 3.96
N CYS A 56 -8.44 3.89 4.31
CA CYS A 56 -7.35 3.41 3.45
C CYS A 56 -7.81 2.50 2.31
N SER A 57 -9.10 2.13 2.21
CA SER A 57 -9.58 1.17 1.19
C SER A 57 -9.33 1.66 -0.25
N HIS A 58 -9.40 2.96 -0.50
CA HIS A 58 -9.09 3.54 -1.81
C HIS A 58 -7.61 3.42 -2.15
N GLU A 59 -6.75 3.67 -1.18
CA GLU A 59 -5.31 3.55 -1.31
C GLU A 59 -4.90 2.09 -1.55
N ILE A 60 -5.44 1.17 -0.75
CA ILE A 60 -5.22 -0.27 -0.92
C ILE A 60 -5.60 -0.72 -2.33
N LYS A 61 -6.80 -0.36 -2.81
CA LYS A 61 -7.25 -0.68 -4.18
C LYS A 61 -6.29 -0.13 -5.24
N ARG A 62 -5.81 1.09 -5.07
CA ARG A 62 -4.88 1.76 -5.98
C ARG A 62 -3.56 0.98 -6.08
N TRP A 63 -2.96 0.61 -4.95
CA TRP A 63 -1.70 -0.13 -4.94
C TRP A 63 -1.85 -1.56 -5.45
N LEU A 64 -2.96 -2.24 -5.14
CA LEU A 64 -3.27 -3.54 -5.75
C LEU A 64 -3.38 -3.44 -7.28
N LEU A 65 -3.95 -2.34 -7.81
CA LEU A 65 -4.03 -2.11 -9.26
C LEU A 65 -2.65 -1.89 -9.88
N LEU A 66 -1.77 -1.13 -9.21
CA LEU A 66 -0.39 -0.93 -9.63
C LEU A 66 0.40 -2.24 -9.61
N GLY A 67 0.24 -3.06 -8.58
CA GLY A 67 0.82 -4.40 -8.52
C GLY A 67 0.37 -5.30 -9.68
N ARG A 68 -0.91 -5.21 -10.08
CA ARG A 68 -1.40 -5.91 -11.28
C ARG A 68 -0.73 -5.44 -12.57
N LYS A 69 -0.48 -4.13 -12.72
CA LYS A 69 0.27 -3.59 -13.86
C LYS A 69 1.69 -4.15 -13.90
N VAL A 70 2.39 -4.18 -12.76
CA VAL A 70 3.73 -4.77 -12.66
C VAL A 70 3.71 -6.24 -13.08
N MET A 71 2.77 -7.03 -12.56
CA MET A 71 2.60 -8.44 -12.94
C MET A 71 2.34 -8.62 -14.44
N THR A 72 1.66 -7.66 -15.07
CA THR A 72 1.43 -7.69 -16.52
C THR A 72 2.71 -7.36 -17.29
N ASN A 73 3.50 -6.41 -16.82
CA ASN A 73 4.77 -6.03 -17.44
C ASN A 73 5.80 -7.17 -17.40
N VAL A 74 5.83 -7.96 -16.33
CA VAL A 74 6.74 -9.11 -16.21
C VAL A 74 6.20 -10.41 -16.82
N ASP A 75 5.01 -10.38 -17.44
CA ASP A 75 4.33 -11.56 -17.95
C ASP A 75 5.16 -12.33 -19.01
N SER A 76 5.90 -11.62 -19.86
CA SER A 76 6.81 -12.22 -20.85
C SER A 76 7.91 -13.06 -20.17
N ILE A 77 8.48 -12.55 -19.09
CA ILE A 77 9.49 -13.24 -18.30
C ILE A 77 8.87 -14.46 -17.60
N LEU A 78 7.70 -14.29 -16.99
CA LEU A 78 7.01 -15.38 -16.31
C LEU A 78 6.58 -16.49 -17.28
N LYS A 79 6.36 -16.16 -18.56
CA LYS A 79 6.03 -17.12 -19.64
C LYS A 79 7.24 -17.91 -20.12
N ASN A 80 8.44 -17.41 -19.97
CA ASN A 80 9.64 -18.09 -20.44
C ASN A 80 9.81 -19.44 -19.74
N LYS A 81 10.03 -20.52 -20.53
CA LYS A 81 10.20 -21.89 -20.04
C LYS A 81 11.60 -22.13 -19.48
N ASP A 82 12.60 -21.38 -19.94
CA ASP A 82 13.99 -21.50 -19.50
C ASP A 82 14.22 -20.96 -18.09
N ILE A 83 13.28 -20.15 -17.59
CA ILE A 83 13.33 -19.58 -16.24
C ILE A 83 12.65 -20.54 -15.27
N THR A 84 13.40 -20.96 -14.25
CA THR A 84 12.93 -21.89 -13.22
C THR A 84 11.88 -21.26 -12.30
N LEU A 85 11.04 -22.09 -11.70
CA LEU A 85 9.99 -21.65 -10.79
C LEU A 85 10.51 -20.79 -9.62
N PRO A 86 11.60 -21.14 -8.92
CA PRO A 86 12.14 -20.30 -7.85
C PRO A 86 12.52 -18.89 -8.30
N ILE A 87 13.11 -18.76 -9.51
CA ILE A 87 13.46 -17.44 -10.06
C ILE A 87 12.21 -16.64 -10.35
N LYS A 88 11.18 -17.26 -10.91
CA LYS A 88 9.88 -16.58 -11.16
C LYS A 88 9.24 -16.10 -9.86
N ILE A 89 9.27 -16.92 -8.81
CA ILE A 89 8.79 -16.53 -7.46
C ILE A 89 9.58 -15.33 -6.95
N HIS A 90 10.90 -15.37 -7.09
CA HIS A 90 11.76 -14.26 -6.67
C HIS A 90 11.43 -12.97 -7.42
N ILE A 91 11.20 -13.01 -8.74
CA ILE A 91 10.80 -11.84 -9.53
C ILE A 91 9.48 -11.25 -9.02
N VAL A 92 8.47 -12.06 -8.76
CA VAL A 92 7.19 -11.57 -8.20
C VAL A 92 7.41 -10.92 -6.83
N LYS A 93 8.17 -11.58 -5.94
CA LYS A 93 8.49 -11.04 -4.61
C LYS A 93 9.31 -9.75 -4.67
N ALA A 94 10.21 -9.60 -5.63
CA ALA A 94 11.07 -8.42 -5.74
C ALA A 94 10.42 -7.25 -6.47
N MET A 95 9.47 -7.50 -7.37
CA MET A 95 8.91 -6.46 -8.23
C MET A 95 7.45 -6.12 -7.90
N ALA A 96 6.58 -7.11 -7.73
CA ALA A 96 5.15 -6.87 -7.56
C ALA A 96 4.76 -6.61 -6.10
N LEU A 97 5.28 -7.41 -5.16
CA LEU A 97 4.89 -7.28 -3.76
C LEU A 97 5.36 -5.96 -3.13
N PRO A 98 6.60 -5.46 -3.35
CA PRO A 98 7.02 -4.18 -2.78
C PRO A 98 6.18 -3.00 -3.25
N VAL A 99 5.72 -3.01 -4.50
CA VAL A 99 4.81 -1.97 -5.01
C VAL A 99 3.49 -1.97 -4.24
N VAL A 100 2.93 -3.15 -3.96
CA VAL A 100 1.66 -3.27 -3.22
C VAL A 100 1.84 -2.92 -1.74
N MET A 101 3.00 -3.18 -1.17
CA MET A 101 3.30 -2.92 0.24
C MET A 101 3.73 -1.46 0.53
N TYR A 102 3.85 -0.62 -0.51
CA TYR A 102 4.29 0.76 -0.32
C TYR A 102 3.34 1.54 0.60
N GLY A 103 3.86 2.07 1.70
CA GLY A 103 3.10 2.84 2.70
C GLY A 103 2.12 2.00 3.53
N CYS A 104 2.16 0.66 3.46
CA CYS A 104 1.20 -0.22 4.14
C CYS A 104 1.29 -0.15 5.68
N GLU A 105 2.39 0.34 6.22
CA GLU A 105 2.58 0.56 7.66
C GLU A 105 1.57 1.53 8.26
N SER A 106 1.12 2.50 7.47
CA SER A 106 0.11 3.49 7.90
C SER A 106 -1.34 3.03 7.67
N TRP A 107 -1.58 1.91 6.97
CA TRP A 107 -2.93 1.51 6.58
C TRP A 107 -3.74 0.93 7.74
N THR A 108 -4.98 1.40 7.87
CA THR A 108 -6.01 0.74 8.66
C THR A 108 -6.75 -0.25 7.76
N ILE A 109 -6.46 -1.55 7.91
CA ILE A 109 -6.98 -2.60 7.04
C ILE A 109 -8.31 -3.11 7.60
N LYS A 110 -9.39 -2.97 6.83
CA LYS A 110 -10.71 -3.52 7.13
C LYS A 110 -10.82 -4.97 6.66
N ILE A 111 -11.79 -5.74 7.17
CA ILE A 111 -12.01 -7.15 6.78
C ILE A 111 -12.13 -7.31 5.26
N ALA A 112 -12.85 -6.41 4.59
CA ALA A 112 -13.01 -6.45 3.14
C ALA A 112 -11.68 -6.22 2.39
N ASP A 113 -10.76 -5.47 2.97
CA ASP A 113 -9.45 -5.20 2.38
C ASP A 113 -8.49 -6.39 2.58
N HIS A 114 -8.57 -7.08 3.72
CA HIS A 114 -7.89 -8.37 3.90
C HIS A 114 -8.25 -9.36 2.79
N GLN A 115 -9.54 -9.49 2.48
CA GLN A 115 -10.00 -10.36 1.40
C GLN A 115 -9.45 -9.93 0.03
N ARG A 116 -9.37 -8.62 -0.24
CA ARG A 116 -8.81 -8.09 -1.49
C ARG A 116 -7.32 -8.36 -1.63
N ILE A 117 -6.57 -8.18 -0.54
CA ILE A 117 -5.13 -8.44 -0.48
C ILE A 117 -4.84 -9.93 -0.71
N ALA A 118 -5.54 -10.81 -0.01
CA ALA A 118 -5.44 -12.25 -0.17
C ALA A 118 -5.82 -12.71 -1.59
N ALA A 119 -6.88 -12.15 -2.16
CA ALA A 119 -7.30 -12.44 -3.53
C ALA A 119 -6.26 -11.97 -4.57
N PHE A 120 -5.61 -10.82 -4.33
CA PHE A 120 -4.54 -10.34 -5.19
C PHE A 120 -3.31 -11.25 -5.13
N GLU A 121 -2.88 -11.65 -3.95
CA GLU A 121 -1.76 -12.58 -3.75
C GLU A 121 -2.01 -13.89 -4.52
N LEU A 122 -3.17 -14.47 -4.31
CA LEU A 122 -3.57 -15.70 -4.98
C LEU A 122 -3.62 -15.54 -6.51
N TRP A 123 -4.09 -14.39 -6.99
CA TRP A 123 -4.10 -14.07 -8.43
C TRP A 123 -2.67 -14.00 -8.98
N CYS A 124 -1.71 -13.43 -8.25
CA CYS A 124 -0.29 -13.41 -8.65
C CYS A 124 0.26 -14.83 -8.78
N TRP A 125 0.01 -15.70 -7.81
CA TRP A 125 0.50 -17.08 -7.81
C TRP A 125 -0.15 -17.92 -8.92
N ARG A 126 -1.46 -17.79 -9.12
CA ARG A 126 -2.14 -18.45 -10.24
C ARG A 126 -1.60 -18.02 -11.59
N ARG A 127 -1.33 -16.73 -11.77
CA ARG A 127 -0.75 -16.19 -13.00
C ARG A 127 0.65 -16.72 -13.24
N LEU A 128 1.49 -16.77 -12.20
CA LEU A 128 2.84 -17.30 -12.24
C LEU A 128 2.85 -18.79 -12.63
N LEU A 129 1.97 -19.58 -12.01
CA LEU A 129 1.81 -21.02 -12.31
C LEU A 129 1.00 -21.31 -13.58
N ARG A 130 0.46 -20.29 -14.25
CA ARG A 130 -0.42 -20.40 -15.42
C ARG A 130 -1.66 -21.23 -15.17
N VAL A 131 -2.20 -21.18 -13.96
CA VAL A 131 -3.44 -21.85 -13.59
C VAL A 131 -4.62 -20.94 -13.92
N PRO A 132 -5.41 -21.23 -14.99
CA PRO A 132 -6.58 -20.42 -15.28
C PRO A 132 -7.59 -20.54 -14.13
N TRP A 133 -8.41 -19.50 -13.96
CA TRP A 133 -9.42 -19.50 -12.90
C TRP A 133 -10.47 -20.62 -13.08
N THR A 134 -10.67 -21.09 -14.32
CA THR A 134 -11.55 -22.20 -14.68
C THR A 134 -10.99 -23.57 -14.31
N ALA A 135 -9.69 -23.68 -14.03
CA ALA A 135 -9.10 -24.94 -13.60
C ALA A 135 -9.62 -25.33 -12.22
N ARG A 136 -10.01 -26.60 -12.06
CA ARG A 136 -10.50 -27.16 -10.79
C ARG A 136 -9.38 -27.34 -9.74
N ARG A 137 -8.38 -26.48 -9.78
CA ARG A 137 -7.26 -26.52 -8.83
C ARG A 137 -7.56 -25.63 -7.62
N SER A 138 -7.45 -26.22 -6.43
CA SER A 138 -7.74 -25.50 -5.17
C SER A 138 -6.72 -24.38 -4.91
N ASN A 139 -7.16 -23.33 -4.22
CA ASN A 139 -6.27 -22.24 -3.81
C ASN A 139 -5.15 -22.74 -2.89
N GLN A 140 -5.49 -23.69 -2.02
CA GLN A 140 -4.52 -24.29 -1.11
C GLN A 140 -3.39 -25.02 -1.86
N SER A 141 -3.72 -25.79 -2.92
CA SER A 141 -2.69 -26.47 -3.71
C SER A 141 -1.76 -25.50 -4.46
N VAL A 142 -2.29 -24.32 -4.88
CA VAL A 142 -1.47 -23.26 -5.49
C VAL A 142 -0.49 -22.67 -4.48
N VAL A 143 -0.97 -22.36 -3.27
CA VAL A 143 -0.13 -21.80 -2.20
C VAL A 143 0.91 -22.82 -1.73
N GLN A 144 0.55 -24.10 -1.60
CA GLN A 144 1.49 -25.17 -1.23
C GLN A 144 2.63 -25.32 -2.24
N GLU A 145 2.35 -25.20 -3.55
CA GLU A 145 3.40 -25.30 -4.58
C GLU A 145 4.36 -24.11 -4.55
N ILE A 146 3.87 -22.93 -4.25
CA ILE A 146 4.70 -21.73 -4.10
C ILE A 146 5.45 -21.76 -2.76
N SER A 147 4.82 -22.33 -1.71
CA SER A 147 5.33 -22.39 -0.34
C SER A 147 5.94 -21.05 0.12
N PRO A 148 5.19 -19.94 0.07
CA PRO A 148 5.72 -18.67 0.51
C PRO A 148 6.02 -18.73 2.02
N GLU A 149 7.18 -18.20 2.43
CA GLU A 149 7.56 -18.12 3.84
C GLU A 149 6.53 -17.32 4.66
N TYR A 150 6.03 -16.25 4.07
CA TYR A 150 4.96 -15.40 4.63
C TYR A 150 3.95 -15.08 3.53
N SER A 151 2.67 -14.97 3.92
CA SER A 151 1.65 -14.36 3.06
C SER A 151 1.92 -12.87 2.86
N LEU A 152 1.32 -12.27 1.85
CA LEU A 152 1.42 -10.82 1.61
C LEU A 152 0.96 -10.01 2.83
N GLU A 153 -0.13 -10.43 3.49
CA GLU A 153 -0.59 -9.83 4.74
C GLU A 153 0.43 -9.98 5.88
N GLY A 154 1.06 -11.15 6.00
CA GLY A 154 2.12 -11.39 6.97
C GLY A 154 3.32 -10.48 6.76
N LEU A 155 3.70 -10.22 5.51
CA LEU A 155 4.76 -9.26 5.17
C LEU A 155 4.36 -7.82 5.53
N MET A 156 3.12 -7.42 5.23
CA MET A 156 2.60 -6.09 5.60
C MET A 156 2.57 -5.91 7.13
N LEU A 157 2.13 -6.92 7.87
CA LEU A 157 2.13 -6.89 9.33
C LEU A 157 3.56 -6.76 9.89
N ARG A 158 4.50 -7.50 9.31
CA ARG A 158 5.92 -7.41 9.69
C ARG A 158 6.47 -6.00 9.49
N LEU A 159 6.21 -5.36 8.34
CA LEU A 159 6.62 -3.97 8.07
C LEU A 159 5.99 -3.01 9.07
N LYS A 160 4.72 -3.18 9.38
CA LYS A 160 4.00 -2.37 10.36
C LYS A 160 4.61 -2.49 11.75
N LEU A 161 4.91 -3.72 12.20
CA LEU A 161 5.55 -3.96 13.49
C LEU A 161 6.98 -3.39 13.55
N GLN A 162 7.74 -3.47 12.45
CA GLN A 162 9.07 -2.86 12.36
C GLN A 162 8.98 -1.33 12.47
N TYR A 163 8.03 -0.71 11.78
CA TYR A 163 7.81 0.74 11.85
C TYR A 163 7.49 1.19 13.28
N PHE A 164 6.56 0.53 13.96
CA PHE A 164 6.22 0.85 15.34
C PHE A 164 7.35 0.54 16.33
N GLY A 165 8.14 -0.50 16.10
CA GLY A 165 9.30 -0.82 16.91
C GLY A 165 10.42 0.22 16.84
N HIS A 166 10.50 1.01 15.77
CA HIS A 166 11.43 2.13 15.65
C HIS A 166 10.93 3.42 16.32
N LEU A 167 9.63 3.51 16.62
CA LEU A 167 9.03 4.69 17.25
C LEU A 167 9.03 4.61 18.79
N MET A 168 9.29 3.44 19.36
CA MET A 168 9.40 3.22 20.82
C MET A 168 10.85 3.14 21.24
#